data_1f7f6c8ed3f86f7921e13ae0288e9528
#
_entry.id   1f7f6c8ed3f86f7921e13ae0288e9528
#
_cell.length_a   1.000
_cell.length_b   1.000
_cell.length_c   1.000
_cell.angle_alpha   90.00
_cell.angle_beta   90.00
_cell.angle_gamma   90.00
#
_symmetry.space_group_name_H-M   'P 1'
#
loop_
_entity.id
_entity.type
_entity.pdbx_description
1 polymer ?
#
loop_
_entity_poly.entity_id
_entity_poly.type
_entity_poly.pdbx_seq_one_letter_code
_entity_poly.pdbx_strand_id
1 'polypeptide(L)'
;YGFVRLEGDLLRTEVAGMSVTAGIYGAAGHSSVDVKDDDASRAGTVRDDAGSLGGYLNLTHTSSGLWADIVALGTRHSMKASTDNNDFRARGWGWLGSLETGLPFSITDNLMLEPQLQYTWQGLSLDDGQDNAGYVKFGYGSAQHVRAGFRLGSHNDMTFGEGTSSRDTLRDSTKHGVSELPVNWWVQPSVIRTFSSRGDMSMGTAA
;
A
#
# COMPACT_ATOMS: atom_id res chain seq x y z
N TYR A 1 -13.36 3.92 7.62
CA TYR A 1 -13.02 2.95 6.58
C TYR A 1 -12.82 1.56 7.18
N GLY A 2 -13.05 0.52 6.39
CA GLY A 2 -12.74 -0.85 6.73
C GLY A 2 -12.36 -1.63 5.47
N PHE A 3 -11.46 -2.60 5.61
CA PHE A 3 -11.08 -3.46 4.50
C PHE A 3 -10.71 -4.87 4.98
N VAL A 4 -10.81 -5.83 4.07
CA VAL A 4 -10.33 -7.20 4.23
C VAL A 4 -9.37 -7.49 3.09
N ARG A 5 -8.22 -8.12 3.40
CA ARG A 5 -7.22 -8.57 2.44
C ARG A 5 -6.95 -10.05 2.67
N LEU A 6 -6.86 -10.80 1.59
CA LEU A 6 -6.43 -12.20 1.54
C LEU A 6 -5.24 -12.29 0.59
N GLU A 7 -4.24 -13.03 1.00
CA GLU A 7 -3.03 -13.23 0.20
C GLU A 7 -2.54 -14.67 0.31
N GLY A 8 -1.79 -15.12 -0.69
CA GLY A 8 -1.19 -16.44 -0.70
C GLY A 8 -0.01 -16.53 -1.65
N ASP A 9 1.04 -17.21 -1.19
CA ASP A 9 2.20 -17.56 -1.99
C ASP A 9 1.82 -18.65 -3.01
N LEU A 10 2.18 -18.42 -4.26
CA LEU A 10 2.05 -19.38 -5.36
C LEU A 10 3.36 -20.09 -5.66
N LEU A 11 4.48 -19.43 -5.40
CA LEU A 11 5.82 -19.95 -5.67
C LEU A 11 6.76 -19.48 -4.56
N ARG A 12 7.54 -20.43 -4.04
CA ARG A 12 8.71 -20.15 -3.18
C ARG A 12 9.84 -21.06 -3.62
N THR A 13 10.94 -20.49 -4.05
CA THR A 13 12.10 -21.25 -4.57
C THR A 13 13.41 -20.50 -4.33
N GLU A 14 14.51 -21.22 -4.42
CA GLU A 14 15.85 -20.66 -4.44
C GLU A 14 16.53 -20.98 -5.78
N VAL A 15 17.03 -19.97 -6.45
CA VAL A 15 17.73 -20.10 -7.73
C VAL A 15 18.97 -19.20 -7.73
N ALA A 16 20.13 -19.78 -7.98
CA ALA A 16 21.41 -19.06 -8.12
C ALA A 16 21.72 -18.09 -6.95
N GLY A 17 21.43 -18.49 -5.71
CA GLY A 17 21.67 -17.65 -4.52
C GLY A 17 20.65 -16.53 -4.32
N MET A 18 19.51 -16.61 -5.00
CA MET A 18 18.35 -15.74 -4.82
C MET A 18 17.20 -16.56 -4.25
N SER A 19 16.62 -16.11 -3.13
CA SER A 19 15.32 -16.55 -2.67
C SER A 19 14.25 -15.77 -3.41
N VAL A 20 13.30 -16.48 -3.99
CA VAL A 20 12.22 -15.91 -4.81
C VAL A 20 10.88 -16.35 -4.25
N THR A 21 10.05 -15.42 -3.86
CA THR A 21 8.66 -15.68 -3.47
C THR A 21 7.73 -14.86 -4.35
N ALA A 22 6.73 -15.50 -4.95
CA ALA A 22 5.71 -14.84 -5.75
C ALA A 22 4.32 -15.26 -5.28
N GLY A 23 3.39 -14.35 -5.27
CA GLY A 23 2.03 -14.63 -4.84
C GLY A 23 1.01 -13.65 -5.39
N ILE A 24 -0.22 -13.89 -5.00
CA ILE A 24 -1.36 -13.05 -5.36
C ILE A 24 -2.09 -12.59 -4.09
N TYR A 25 -2.78 -11.49 -4.20
CA TYR A 25 -3.68 -11.02 -3.16
C TYR A 25 -4.93 -10.39 -3.75
N GLY A 26 -6.02 -10.48 -2.99
CA GLY A 26 -7.27 -9.79 -3.25
C GLY A 26 -7.68 -8.99 -2.02
N ALA A 27 -8.29 -7.84 -2.23
CA ALA A 27 -8.82 -7.02 -1.16
C ALA A 27 -10.18 -6.45 -1.53
N ALA A 28 -11.03 -6.25 -0.52
CA ALA A 28 -12.26 -5.50 -0.64
C ALA A 28 -12.36 -4.52 0.53
N GLY A 29 -12.83 -3.31 0.26
CA GLY A 29 -12.90 -2.28 1.27
C GLY A 29 -14.02 -1.28 1.03
N HIS A 30 -14.38 -0.61 2.10
CA HIS A 30 -15.35 0.47 2.14
C HIS A 30 -14.75 1.67 2.85
N SER A 31 -14.92 2.86 2.27
CA SER A 31 -14.58 4.11 2.91
C SER A 31 -15.76 5.09 2.87
N SER A 32 -15.84 5.94 3.89
CA SER A 32 -16.81 7.02 3.97
C SER A 32 -16.17 8.26 4.55
N VAL A 33 -16.30 9.37 3.85
CA VAL A 33 -15.75 10.68 4.23
C VAL A 33 -16.86 11.69 4.24
N ASP A 34 -17.03 12.40 5.36
CA ASP A 34 -17.92 13.56 5.44
C ASP A 34 -17.18 14.81 4.98
N VAL A 35 -17.75 15.48 4.00
CA VAL A 35 -17.27 16.77 3.49
C VAL A 35 -17.97 17.87 4.27
N LYS A 36 -17.20 18.83 4.78
CA LYS A 36 -17.71 19.99 5.51
C LYS A 36 -17.49 21.26 4.68
N ASP A 37 -18.40 22.19 4.82
CA ASP A 37 -18.28 23.54 4.27
C ASP A 37 -17.40 24.43 5.18
N ASP A 38 -17.08 25.63 4.73
CA ASP A 38 -16.24 26.60 5.44
C ASP A 38 -16.78 26.98 6.84
N ASP A 39 -18.08 26.90 7.04
CA ASP A 39 -18.76 27.12 8.33
C ASP A 39 -18.78 25.86 9.23
N ALA A 40 -18.09 24.78 8.82
CA ALA A 40 -18.05 23.47 9.45
C ALA A 40 -19.40 22.71 9.42
N SER A 41 -20.40 23.18 8.70
CA SER A 41 -21.63 22.43 8.43
C SER A 41 -21.31 21.26 7.47
N ARG A 42 -22.15 20.22 7.49
CA ARG A 42 -22.00 19.07 6.61
C ARG A 42 -22.44 19.43 5.20
N ALA A 43 -21.50 19.48 4.26
CA ALA A 43 -21.78 19.69 2.85
C ALA A 43 -22.20 18.41 2.11
N GLY A 44 -21.74 17.25 2.59
CA GLY A 44 -22.10 15.98 1.98
C GLY A 44 -21.28 14.80 2.51
N THR A 45 -21.50 13.64 1.91
CA THR A 45 -20.74 12.42 2.21
C THR A 45 -20.28 11.78 0.91
N VAL A 46 -19.01 11.36 0.86
CA VAL A 46 -18.45 10.54 -0.21
C VAL A 46 -18.21 9.14 0.34
N ARG A 47 -18.76 8.14 -0.32
CA ARG A 47 -18.56 6.71 -0.04
C ARG A 47 -17.88 6.05 -1.23
N ASP A 48 -16.94 5.15 -0.96
CA ASP A 48 -16.27 4.35 -1.98
C ASP A 48 -16.25 2.90 -1.55
N ASP A 49 -16.78 2.03 -2.40
CA ASP A 49 -16.66 0.58 -2.32
C ASP A 49 -15.63 0.13 -3.36
N ALA A 50 -14.56 -0.50 -2.90
CA ALA A 50 -13.43 -0.86 -3.75
C ALA A 50 -13.12 -2.35 -3.65
N GLY A 51 -12.83 -2.97 -4.80
CA GLY A 51 -12.31 -4.32 -4.90
C GLY A 51 -11.01 -4.34 -5.68
N SER A 52 -9.99 -4.98 -5.13
CA SER A 52 -8.65 -5.03 -5.71
C SER A 52 -8.18 -6.46 -5.93
N LEU A 53 -7.42 -6.67 -7.00
CA LEU A 53 -6.68 -7.89 -7.28
C LEU A 53 -5.26 -7.52 -7.69
N GLY A 54 -4.28 -8.24 -7.15
CA GLY A 54 -2.89 -7.94 -7.42
C GLY A 54 -1.97 -9.14 -7.23
N GLY A 55 -0.70 -8.91 -7.52
CA GLY A 55 0.38 -9.86 -7.30
C GLY A 55 1.62 -9.19 -6.74
N TYR A 56 2.48 -10.01 -6.18
CA TYR A 56 3.77 -9.59 -5.65
C TYR A 56 4.88 -10.56 -6.02
N LEU A 57 6.09 -10.02 -6.03
CA LEU A 57 7.32 -10.76 -6.22
C LEU A 57 8.36 -10.23 -5.24
N ASN A 58 8.81 -11.10 -4.32
CA ASN A 58 9.88 -10.81 -3.39
C ASN A 58 11.14 -11.52 -3.86
N LEU A 59 12.24 -10.81 -3.91
CA LEU A 59 13.56 -11.28 -4.30
C LEU A 59 14.52 -10.97 -3.17
N THR A 60 15.28 -11.97 -2.70
CA THR A 60 16.31 -11.75 -1.67
C THR A 60 17.58 -12.48 -2.07
N HIS A 61 18.69 -11.76 -2.15
CA HIS A 61 19.99 -12.33 -2.37
C HIS A 61 20.52 -12.91 -1.05
N THR A 62 20.67 -14.23 -0.98
CA THR A 62 20.90 -14.98 0.27
C THR A 62 22.21 -14.63 0.97
N SER A 63 23.26 -14.23 0.23
CA SER A 63 24.56 -13.93 0.85
C SER A 63 24.71 -12.49 1.31
N SER A 64 24.08 -11.51 0.66
CA SER A 64 24.20 -10.10 1.05
C SER A 64 22.97 -9.57 1.79
N GLY A 65 21.84 -10.29 1.71
CA GLY A 65 20.55 -9.82 2.21
C GLY A 65 19.94 -8.68 1.39
N LEU A 66 20.52 -8.29 0.24
CA LEU A 66 19.86 -7.36 -0.67
C LEU A 66 18.50 -7.91 -1.08
N TRP A 67 17.47 -7.15 -0.90
CA TRP A 67 16.12 -7.56 -1.26
C TRP A 67 15.42 -6.54 -2.18
N ALA A 68 14.45 -7.01 -2.92
CA ALA A 68 13.58 -6.20 -3.73
C ALA A 68 12.16 -6.78 -3.72
N ASP A 69 11.19 -5.90 -3.50
CA ASP A 69 9.77 -6.20 -3.50
C ASP A 69 9.08 -5.48 -4.66
N ILE A 70 8.39 -6.25 -5.49
CA ILE A 70 7.61 -5.73 -6.60
C ILE A 70 6.15 -6.05 -6.33
N VAL A 71 5.30 -5.03 -6.42
CA VAL A 71 3.85 -5.16 -6.23
C VAL A 71 3.14 -4.52 -7.40
N ALA A 72 2.11 -5.19 -7.92
CA ALA A 72 1.21 -4.61 -8.90
C ALA A 72 -0.24 -4.98 -8.55
N LEU A 73 -1.14 -4.01 -8.65
CA LEU A 73 -2.56 -4.23 -8.40
C LEU A 73 -3.46 -3.40 -9.31
N GLY A 74 -4.64 -3.94 -9.59
CA GLY A 74 -5.77 -3.22 -10.18
C GLY A 74 -6.93 -3.16 -9.19
N THR A 75 -7.63 -2.04 -9.17
CA THR A 75 -8.74 -1.78 -8.26
C THR A 75 -9.95 -1.28 -9.04
N ARG A 76 -11.11 -1.85 -8.76
CA ARG A 76 -12.40 -1.33 -9.23
C ARG A 76 -13.02 -0.50 -8.10
N HIS A 77 -13.41 0.72 -8.42
CA HIS A 77 -14.05 1.67 -7.52
C HIS A 77 -15.52 1.85 -7.86
N SER A 78 -16.36 2.00 -6.83
CA SER A 78 -17.76 2.39 -6.95
C SER A 78 -18.03 3.49 -5.92
N MET A 79 -18.00 4.73 -6.40
CA MET A 79 -18.10 5.92 -5.58
C MET A 79 -19.54 6.46 -5.61
N LYS A 80 -20.01 6.91 -4.46
CA LYS A 80 -21.25 7.67 -4.30
C LYS A 80 -20.98 8.93 -3.48
N ALA A 81 -21.23 10.09 -4.08
CA ALA A 81 -21.25 11.37 -3.39
C ALA A 81 -22.71 11.78 -3.18
N SER A 82 -23.05 12.12 -1.96
CA SER A 82 -24.41 12.53 -1.58
C SER A 82 -24.36 13.87 -0.85
N THR A 83 -25.17 14.79 -1.28
CA THR A 83 -25.48 16.05 -0.60
C THR A 83 -26.97 16.07 -0.24
N ASP A 84 -27.45 17.09 0.46
CA ASP A 84 -28.87 17.20 0.84
C ASP A 84 -29.81 17.21 -0.37
N ASN A 85 -29.34 17.70 -1.52
CA ASN A 85 -30.17 17.94 -2.71
C ASN A 85 -29.76 17.12 -3.94
N ASN A 86 -28.62 16.39 -3.88
CA ASN A 86 -28.08 15.73 -5.05
C ASN A 86 -27.30 14.48 -4.70
N ASP A 87 -27.50 13.44 -5.49
CA ASP A 87 -26.75 12.18 -5.45
C ASP A 87 -25.96 12.01 -6.75
N PHE A 88 -24.67 11.86 -6.65
CA PHE A 88 -23.79 11.56 -7.76
C PHE A 88 -23.14 10.18 -7.60
N ARG A 89 -23.04 9.41 -8.67
CA ARG A 89 -22.38 8.10 -8.70
C ARG A 89 -21.35 8.05 -9.82
N ALA A 90 -20.16 7.59 -9.48
CA ALA A 90 -19.10 7.32 -10.45
C ALA A 90 -18.54 5.91 -10.22
N ARG A 91 -18.12 5.28 -11.29
CA ARG A 91 -17.31 4.07 -11.25
C ARG A 91 -15.93 4.38 -11.81
N GLY A 92 -14.95 3.56 -11.44
CA GLY A 92 -13.61 3.81 -11.95
C GLY A 92 -12.69 2.63 -11.82
N TRP A 93 -11.54 2.78 -12.44
CA TRP A 93 -10.43 1.86 -12.37
C TRP A 93 -9.20 2.56 -11.81
N GLY A 94 -8.63 1.97 -10.78
CA GLY A 94 -7.32 2.33 -10.26
C GLY A 94 -6.30 1.23 -10.56
N TRP A 95 -5.04 1.61 -10.61
CA TRP A 95 -3.93 0.69 -10.66
C TRP A 95 -2.75 1.25 -9.86
N LEU A 96 -1.90 0.36 -9.35
CA LEU A 96 -0.70 0.70 -8.61
C LEU A 96 0.40 -0.29 -8.97
N GLY A 97 1.60 0.24 -9.19
CA GLY A 97 2.84 -0.51 -9.24
C GLY A 97 3.82 0.04 -8.21
N SER A 98 4.52 -0.81 -7.51
CA SER A 98 5.53 -0.43 -6.52
C SER A 98 6.75 -1.32 -6.65
N LEU A 99 7.93 -0.69 -6.55
CA LEU A 99 9.21 -1.35 -6.40
C LEU A 99 9.89 -0.80 -5.15
N GLU A 100 10.22 -1.66 -4.23
CA GLU A 100 10.96 -1.34 -3.03
C GLU A 100 12.21 -2.19 -2.95
N THR A 101 13.30 -1.64 -2.43
CA THR A 101 14.56 -2.37 -2.21
C THR A 101 15.23 -1.89 -0.95
N GLY A 102 15.97 -2.78 -0.31
CA GLY A 102 16.76 -2.48 0.87
C GLY A 102 17.98 -3.40 0.96
N LEU A 103 18.99 -2.93 1.66
CA LEU A 103 20.21 -3.68 1.91
C LEU A 103 20.59 -3.56 3.39
N PRO A 104 20.45 -4.63 4.18
CA PRO A 104 20.79 -4.60 5.59
C PRO A 104 22.29 -4.67 5.82
N PHE A 105 22.78 -3.89 6.79
CA PHE A 105 24.17 -3.87 7.26
C PHE A 105 24.21 -4.06 8.77
N SER A 106 25.03 -4.96 9.25
CA SER A 106 25.36 -5.04 10.68
C SER A 106 26.31 -3.92 11.03
N ILE A 107 25.89 -3.01 11.93
CA ILE A 107 26.76 -1.97 12.51
C ILE A 107 27.55 -2.57 13.69
N THR A 108 26.86 -3.36 14.51
CA THR A 108 27.43 -4.15 15.61
C THR A 108 26.72 -5.51 15.66
N ASP A 109 27.17 -6.40 16.55
CA ASP A 109 26.53 -7.71 16.72
C ASP A 109 25.06 -7.64 17.08
N ASN A 110 24.60 -6.52 17.65
CA ASN A 110 23.21 -6.33 18.10
C ASN A 110 22.44 -5.22 17.37
N LEU A 111 23.08 -4.54 16.40
CA LEU A 111 22.47 -3.38 15.74
C LEU A 111 22.62 -3.49 14.22
N MET A 112 21.51 -3.40 13.52
CA MET A 112 21.44 -3.39 12.05
C MET A 112 20.85 -2.08 11.52
N LEU A 113 21.41 -1.64 10.40
CA LEU A 113 20.92 -0.53 9.60
C LEU A 113 20.54 -1.05 8.22
N GLU A 114 19.37 -0.71 7.74
CA GLU A 114 18.88 -1.08 6.43
C GLU A 114 18.38 0.16 5.68
N PRO A 115 19.20 0.78 4.81
CA PRO A 115 18.72 1.78 3.87
C PRO A 115 17.70 1.17 2.92
N GLN A 116 16.65 1.95 2.62
CA GLN A 116 15.53 1.54 1.80
C GLN A 116 15.19 2.62 0.78
N LEU A 117 14.82 2.17 -0.42
CA LEU A 117 14.32 3.02 -1.48
C LEU A 117 13.06 2.40 -2.07
N GLN A 118 12.01 3.18 -2.22
CA GLN A 118 10.75 2.75 -2.85
C GLN A 118 10.33 3.75 -3.91
N TYR A 119 9.87 3.22 -5.03
CA TYR A 119 9.17 3.95 -6.07
C TYR A 119 7.77 3.36 -6.24
N THR A 120 6.76 4.21 -6.17
CA THR A 120 5.36 3.84 -6.39
C THR A 120 4.78 4.69 -7.49
N TRP A 121 4.11 4.05 -8.42
CA TRP A 121 3.39 4.68 -9.50
C TRP A 121 1.93 4.19 -9.48
N GLN A 122 0.99 5.12 -9.48
CA GLN A 122 -0.43 4.82 -9.41
C GLN A 122 -1.23 5.72 -10.33
N GLY A 123 -2.37 5.22 -10.78
CA GLY A 123 -3.31 5.96 -11.59
C GLY A 123 -4.75 5.63 -11.26
N LEU A 124 -5.62 6.59 -11.51
CA LEU A 124 -7.06 6.48 -11.31
C LEU A 124 -7.77 7.09 -12.51
N SER A 125 -8.72 6.37 -13.06
CA SER A 125 -9.66 6.84 -14.08
C SER A 125 -11.08 6.64 -13.55
N LEU A 126 -11.84 7.69 -13.48
CA LEU A 126 -13.27 7.65 -13.14
C LEU A 126 -14.08 7.80 -14.41
N ASP A 127 -15.17 7.04 -14.50
CA ASP A 127 -16.13 7.16 -15.57
C ASP A 127 -16.86 8.50 -15.42
N ASP A 128 -17.14 9.19 -16.53
CA ASP A 128 -17.96 10.38 -16.57
C ASP A 128 -19.35 10.08 -16.00
N GLY A 129 -19.94 11.05 -15.34
CA GLY A 129 -21.26 10.91 -14.73
C GLY A 129 -22.16 12.08 -14.97
N GLN A 130 -23.43 11.90 -14.71
CA GLN A 130 -24.45 12.94 -14.77
C GLN A 130 -25.24 12.93 -13.47
N ASP A 131 -25.53 14.10 -12.97
CA ASP A 131 -26.41 14.32 -11.85
C ASP A 131 -27.57 15.26 -12.24
N ASN A 132 -28.37 15.70 -11.25
CA ASN A 132 -29.51 16.61 -11.50
C ASN A 132 -29.07 18.04 -11.88
N ALA A 133 -27.79 18.39 -11.65
CA ALA A 133 -27.26 19.72 -11.93
C ALA A 133 -26.55 19.79 -13.28
N GLY A 134 -26.09 18.62 -13.83
CA GLY A 134 -25.41 18.59 -15.11
C GLY A 134 -24.51 17.39 -15.32
N TYR A 135 -23.57 17.55 -16.25
CA TYR A 135 -22.61 16.52 -16.64
C TYR A 135 -21.25 16.80 -15.99
N VAL A 136 -20.68 15.76 -15.42
CA VAL A 136 -19.34 15.80 -14.78
C VAL A 136 -18.39 14.89 -15.54
N LYS A 137 -17.32 15.46 -16.06
CA LYS A 137 -16.22 14.72 -16.70
C LYS A 137 -15.03 14.64 -15.75
N PHE A 138 -14.51 13.44 -15.57
CA PHE A 138 -13.30 13.19 -14.83
C PHE A 138 -12.14 12.92 -15.78
N GLY A 139 -11.05 13.63 -15.60
CA GLY A 139 -9.80 13.32 -16.25
C GLY A 139 -9.06 12.15 -15.57
N TYR A 140 -8.08 11.60 -16.31
CA TYR A 140 -7.15 10.62 -15.74
C TYR A 140 -6.20 11.30 -14.75
N GLY A 141 -6.15 10.77 -13.51
CA GLY A 141 -5.21 11.19 -12.49
C GLY A 141 -4.09 10.17 -12.33
N SER A 142 -2.85 10.62 -12.20
CA SER A 142 -1.74 9.76 -11.82
C SER A 142 -0.87 10.42 -10.76
N ALA A 143 -0.23 9.61 -9.94
CA ALA A 143 0.72 10.07 -8.95
C ALA A 143 1.92 9.12 -8.89
N GLN A 144 3.08 9.70 -8.64
CA GLN A 144 4.32 8.97 -8.43
C GLN A 144 4.89 9.38 -7.09
N HIS A 145 5.39 8.40 -6.33
CA HIS A 145 5.99 8.62 -5.03
C HIS A 145 7.37 7.98 -5.01
N VAL A 146 8.35 8.74 -4.55
CA VAL A 146 9.67 8.21 -4.19
C VAL A 146 9.80 8.32 -2.68
N ARG A 147 10.07 7.20 -2.03
CA ARG A 147 10.38 7.12 -0.60
C ARG A 147 11.82 6.67 -0.43
N ALA A 148 12.59 7.43 0.30
CA ALA A 148 13.93 7.06 0.74
C ALA A 148 13.99 7.12 2.26
N GLY A 149 14.59 6.13 2.88
CA GLY A 149 14.66 6.03 4.32
C GLY A 149 15.65 4.96 4.77
N PHE A 150 15.64 4.70 6.05
CA PHE A 150 16.38 3.58 6.61
C PHE A 150 15.62 2.97 7.78
N ARG A 151 15.84 1.70 8.03
CA ARG A 151 15.41 0.98 9.21
C ARG A 151 16.63 0.74 10.09
N LEU A 152 16.52 1.10 11.37
CA LEU A 152 17.53 0.82 12.39
C LEU A 152 16.85 -0.01 13.48
N GLY A 153 17.46 -1.13 13.86
CA GLY A 153 16.85 -2.00 14.86
C GLY A 153 17.79 -3.06 15.40
N SER A 154 17.29 -3.83 16.36
CA SER A 154 18.03 -4.95 16.94
C SER A 154 18.22 -6.07 15.91
N HIS A 155 19.36 -6.75 15.97
CA HIS A 155 19.72 -7.80 15.01
C HIS A 155 18.71 -8.95 14.95
N ASN A 156 18.05 -9.28 16.04
CA ASN A 156 17.08 -10.38 16.12
C ASN A 156 15.75 -10.11 15.40
N ASP A 157 15.49 -8.85 15.02
CA ASP A 157 14.22 -8.43 14.40
C ASP A 157 14.30 -8.26 12.88
N MET A 158 15.50 -8.30 12.33
CA MET A 158 15.71 -8.16 10.90
C MET A 158 15.90 -9.55 10.24
N THR A 159 14.86 -10.35 10.23
CA THR A 159 14.82 -11.52 9.34
C THR A 159 14.57 -11.04 7.92
N PHE A 160 15.49 -11.37 7.03
CA PHE A 160 15.50 -10.98 5.63
C PHE A 160 14.22 -11.39 4.92
N GLY A 161 13.49 -10.43 4.35
CA GLY A 161 12.56 -10.66 3.24
C GLY A 161 11.27 -11.43 3.55
N GLU A 162 10.96 -11.72 4.81
CA GLU A 162 9.66 -12.27 5.15
C GLU A 162 8.78 -11.18 5.74
N GLY A 163 7.72 -10.85 5.02
CA GLY A 163 6.60 -10.15 5.62
C GLY A 163 6.22 -10.90 6.89
N THR A 164 6.51 -10.29 8.03
CA THR A 164 6.35 -10.89 9.35
C THR A 164 4.93 -11.39 9.54
N SER A 165 4.70 -12.66 9.24
CA SER A 165 3.58 -13.38 9.82
C SER A 165 3.94 -13.59 11.28
N SER A 166 3.19 -12.95 12.17
CA SER A 166 3.30 -13.03 13.63
C SER A 166 3.18 -14.46 14.21
N ARG A 167 3.24 -15.48 13.37
CA ARG A 167 3.09 -16.89 13.75
C ARG A 167 4.39 -17.62 14.05
N ASP A 168 5.54 -17.16 13.53
CA ASP A 168 6.79 -17.88 13.75
C ASP A 168 7.45 -17.57 15.10
N THR A 169 7.21 -16.41 15.67
CA THR A 169 7.71 -16.06 17.02
C THR A 169 7.10 -16.89 18.14
N LEU A 170 5.93 -17.50 17.94
CA LEU A 170 5.28 -18.32 18.97
C LEU A 170 5.76 -19.79 18.99
N ARG A 171 6.47 -20.25 17.97
CA ARG A 171 6.88 -21.65 17.87
C ARG A 171 8.25 -21.96 18.48
N ASP A 172 9.10 -20.97 18.64
CA ASP A 172 10.44 -21.14 19.22
C ASP A 172 10.49 -20.97 20.75
N SER A 173 9.44 -20.39 21.34
CA SER A 173 9.36 -20.11 22.78
C SER A 173 9.16 -21.35 23.67
N THR A 174 8.94 -22.53 23.12
CA THR A 174 8.64 -23.74 23.90
C THR A 174 9.84 -24.59 24.26
N LYS A 175 11.05 -24.20 23.87
CA LYS A 175 12.24 -25.07 24.05
C LYS A 175 13.26 -24.66 25.11
N HIS A 176 13.18 -23.45 25.69
CA HIS A 176 14.15 -23.07 26.74
C HIS A 176 13.43 -22.37 27.90
N GLY A 177 13.79 -22.78 29.10
CA GLY A 177 13.27 -22.24 30.36
C GLY A 177 13.46 -20.73 30.47
N VAL A 178 12.59 -20.10 31.24
CA VAL A 178 12.43 -18.66 31.53
C VAL A 178 13.77 -17.91 31.42
N SER A 179 14.10 -17.44 30.23
CA SER A 179 15.17 -16.49 29.98
C SER A 179 14.55 -15.28 29.30
N GLU A 180 14.92 -14.12 29.78
CA GLU A 180 14.55 -12.78 29.38
C GLU A 180 13.97 -12.70 27.96
N LEU A 181 12.72 -12.27 27.83
CA LEU A 181 12.08 -12.03 26.53
C LEU A 181 12.97 -11.02 25.78
N PRO A 182 13.58 -11.37 24.65
CA PRO A 182 14.40 -10.42 23.90
C PRO A 182 13.48 -9.26 23.47
N VAL A 183 13.79 -8.06 23.94
CA VAL A 183 13.09 -6.86 23.50
C VAL A 183 13.62 -6.53 22.10
N ASN A 184 12.80 -6.78 21.10
CA ASN A 184 13.09 -6.34 19.74
C ASN A 184 12.51 -4.94 19.55
N TRP A 185 13.30 -4.06 18.95
CA TRP A 185 12.90 -2.70 18.62
C TRP A 185 13.44 -2.28 17.27
N TRP A 186 12.70 -1.44 16.59
CA TRP A 186 13.15 -0.81 15.35
C TRP A 186 12.55 0.59 15.21
N VAL A 187 13.23 1.43 14.45
CA VAL A 187 12.77 2.75 14.00
C VAL A 187 13.02 2.87 12.51
N GLN A 188 12.09 3.50 11.79
CA GLN A 188 12.15 3.62 10.33
C GLN A 188 11.77 5.04 9.88
N PRO A 189 12.67 6.02 9.97
CA PRO A 189 12.45 7.33 9.39
C PRO A 189 12.54 7.26 7.87
N SER A 190 11.68 8.02 7.20
CA SER A 190 11.69 8.13 5.75
C SER A 190 11.25 9.51 5.27
N VAL A 191 11.72 9.89 4.10
CA VAL A 191 11.29 11.09 3.37
C VAL A 191 10.56 10.63 2.13
N ILE A 192 9.39 11.21 1.89
CA ILE A 192 8.55 10.91 0.72
C ILE A 192 8.44 12.17 -0.13
N ARG A 193 8.71 12.03 -1.42
CA ARG A 193 8.43 13.06 -2.42
C ARG A 193 7.37 12.55 -3.39
N THR A 194 6.32 13.35 -3.55
CA THR A 194 5.21 13.05 -4.45
C THR A 194 5.31 13.92 -5.68
N PHE A 195 5.14 13.30 -6.84
CA PHE A 195 4.99 13.93 -8.14
C PHE A 195 3.60 13.52 -8.66
N SER A 196 2.70 14.48 -8.85
CA SER A 196 1.35 14.19 -9.33
C SER A 196 1.05 14.92 -10.61
N SER A 197 0.39 14.26 -11.55
CA SER A 197 -0.38 14.95 -12.58
C SER A 197 -1.78 15.22 -12.02
N ARG A 198 -2.28 16.44 -12.15
CA ARG A 198 -3.68 16.74 -11.84
C ARG A 198 -4.56 16.08 -12.90
N GLY A 199 -5.53 15.30 -12.46
CA GLY A 199 -6.66 14.97 -13.30
C GLY A 199 -7.53 16.23 -13.43
N ASP A 200 -7.86 16.61 -14.66
CA ASP A 200 -8.79 17.72 -14.88
C ASP A 200 -10.21 17.23 -14.63
N MET A 201 -10.99 18.02 -13.88
CA MET A 201 -12.41 17.82 -13.72
C MET A 201 -13.13 18.99 -14.38
N SER A 202 -14.05 18.71 -15.28
CA SER A 202 -14.89 19.73 -15.91
C SER A 202 -16.37 19.46 -15.60
N MET A 203 -17.10 20.52 -15.29
CA MET A 203 -18.54 20.49 -15.09
C MET A 203 -19.22 21.31 -16.20
N GLY A 204 -20.29 20.77 -16.77
CA GLY A 204 -21.11 21.44 -17.77
C GLY A 204 -22.58 21.40 -17.33
N THR A 205 -23.32 22.48 -17.57
CA THR A 205 -24.78 22.48 -17.39
C THR A 205 -25.44 21.64 -18.46
N ALA A 206 -26.42 20.83 -18.09
CA ALA A 206 -27.31 20.19 -19.06
C ALA A 206 -28.01 21.28 -19.88
N ALA A 207 -27.91 21.21 -21.20
CA ALA A 207 -28.59 22.10 -22.14
C ALA A 207 -30.06 21.68 -22.28
#